data_2f2f637b3ed5057a1fcecfedbcea6ab5
#
_entry.id   2f2f637b3ed5057a1fcecfedbcea6ab5
#
_cell.length_a   1.000
_cell.length_b   1.000
_cell.length_c   1.000
_cell.angle_alpha   90.00
_cell.angle_beta   90.00
_cell.angle_gamma   90.00
#
_symmetry.space_group_name_H-M   'P 1'
#
loop_
_entity.id
_entity.type
_entity.pdbx_description
1 polymer ?
#
loop_
_entity_poly.entity_id
_entity_poly.type
_entity_poly.pdbx_seq_one_letter_code
_entity_poly.pdbx_strand_id
1 'polypeptide(L)'
;MTTEPTVIIGLHNPKSPTNVGAVMRAAGCYNATQVRYNGSRYSRAARFQTDTQNSHERIALLEMDDLTASLDSDVAIVCVELVVGATALPHFTHPEKAIYLFGPEDGSLPQEVVDKAHHVVYVPTHGCMNLAATVNVVMYDRLAKTLGAIDDNAQVIANRDNKNRLRVKESGYKESGY
;
A
#
# COMPACT_ATOMS: atom_id res chain seq x y z
N MET A 1 -9.74 0.37 25.16
CA MET A 1 -9.09 1.30 24.24
C MET A 1 -8.82 0.51 22.96
N THR A 2 -9.61 0.72 21.92
CA THR A 2 -9.35 0.14 20.60
C THR A 2 -8.16 0.90 20.03
N THR A 3 -6.98 0.28 20.04
CA THR A 3 -5.81 0.83 19.33
C THR A 3 -6.13 0.84 17.86
N GLU A 4 -6.03 2.00 17.22
CA GLU A 4 -6.20 2.08 15.77
C GLU A 4 -5.18 1.17 15.05
N PRO A 5 -5.58 0.50 13.95
CA PRO A 5 -4.67 -0.38 13.22
C PRO A 5 -3.48 0.43 12.69
N THR A 6 -2.27 -0.02 12.99
CA THR A 6 -1.04 0.62 12.48
C THR A 6 -0.64 -0.01 11.15
N VAL A 7 -0.69 0.76 10.08
CA VAL A 7 -0.30 0.32 8.74
C VAL A 7 0.80 1.23 8.22
N ILE A 8 1.98 0.67 8.05
CA ILE A 8 3.16 1.39 7.56
C ILE A 8 3.54 0.82 6.19
N ILE A 9 3.87 1.69 5.24
CA ILE A 9 4.43 1.30 3.95
C ILE A 9 5.92 1.62 3.95
N GLY A 10 6.76 0.62 3.71
CA GLY A 10 8.21 0.77 3.63
C GLY A 10 8.72 0.54 2.21
N LEU A 11 9.44 1.50 1.66
CA LEU A 11 10.01 1.46 0.30
C LEU A 11 11.52 1.32 0.39
N HIS A 12 12.03 0.16 -0.04
CA HIS A 12 13.47 -0.09 -0.06
C HIS A 12 14.10 0.53 -1.31
N ASN A 13 14.94 1.55 -1.11
CA ASN A 13 15.72 2.22 -2.16
C ASN A 13 14.92 2.58 -3.44
N PRO A 14 13.75 3.22 -3.31
CA PRO A 14 12.91 3.56 -4.45
C PRO A 14 13.65 4.52 -5.40
N LYS A 15 13.36 4.41 -6.71
CA LYS A 15 14.06 5.17 -7.74
C LYS A 15 13.25 6.38 -8.22
N SER A 16 11.95 6.18 -8.42
CA SER A 16 11.09 7.13 -9.12
C SER A 16 10.29 8.00 -8.15
N PRO A 17 10.48 9.33 -8.15
CA PRO A 17 9.63 10.26 -7.40
C PRO A 17 8.14 10.15 -7.77
N THR A 18 7.84 9.85 -9.04
CA THR A 18 6.45 9.63 -9.49
C THR A 18 5.83 8.41 -8.80
N ASN A 19 6.59 7.31 -8.66
CA ASN A 19 6.11 6.14 -7.93
C ASN A 19 5.91 6.45 -6.44
N VAL A 20 6.85 7.15 -5.81
CA VAL A 20 6.71 7.55 -4.40
C VAL A 20 5.49 8.45 -4.22
N GLY A 21 5.27 9.42 -5.10
CA GLY A 21 4.06 10.27 -5.07
C GLY A 21 2.76 9.45 -5.22
N ALA A 22 2.75 8.45 -6.11
CA ALA A 22 1.60 7.56 -6.26
C ALA A 22 1.40 6.66 -5.03
N VAL A 23 2.47 6.20 -4.38
CA VAL A 23 2.41 5.48 -3.10
C VAL A 23 1.85 6.35 -1.98
N MET A 24 2.27 7.62 -1.89
CA MET A 24 1.70 8.58 -0.92
C MET A 24 0.19 8.75 -1.09
N ARG A 25 -0.27 8.83 -2.35
CA ARG A 25 -1.72 8.87 -2.64
C ARG A 25 -2.42 7.59 -2.19
N ALA A 26 -1.86 6.42 -2.52
CA ALA A 26 -2.39 5.13 -2.06
C ALA A 26 -2.45 5.06 -0.52
N ALA A 27 -1.39 5.50 0.17
CA ALA A 27 -1.34 5.57 1.62
C ALA A 27 -2.52 6.38 2.20
N GLY A 28 -2.85 7.53 1.59
CA GLY A 28 -4.03 8.32 1.96
C GLY A 28 -5.35 7.61 1.71
N CYS A 29 -5.48 6.92 0.58
CA CYS A 29 -6.72 6.20 0.23
C CYS A 29 -7.00 5.01 1.15
N TYR A 30 -5.96 4.35 1.66
CA TYR A 30 -6.08 3.14 2.48
C TYR A 30 -5.74 3.35 3.97
N ASN A 31 -5.72 4.61 4.43
CA ASN A 31 -5.46 4.98 5.83
C ASN A 31 -4.16 4.38 6.39
N ALA A 32 -3.09 4.35 5.58
CA ALA A 32 -1.78 4.05 6.12
C ALA A 32 -1.35 5.17 7.07
N THR A 33 -0.69 4.81 8.17
CA THR A 33 -0.29 5.77 9.20
C THR A 33 0.97 6.53 8.80
N GLN A 34 1.84 5.91 8.00
CA GLN A 34 3.08 6.53 7.57
C GLN A 34 3.67 5.80 6.34
N VAL A 35 4.51 6.49 5.57
CA VAL A 35 5.35 5.92 4.53
C VAL A 35 6.81 6.14 4.92
N ARG A 36 7.62 5.09 4.88
CA ARG A 36 9.07 5.12 5.12
C ARG A 36 9.81 4.80 3.83
N TYR A 37 10.96 5.39 3.62
CA TYR A 37 11.88 4.98 2.56
C TYR A 37 13.31 5.00 3.05
N ASN A 38 14.19 4.22 2.41
CA ASN A 38 15.62 4.27 2.61
C ASN A 38 16.38 4.42 1.27
N GLY A 39 17.69 4.55 1.36
CA GLY A 39 18.55 4.71 0.18
C GLY A 39 18.51 6.11 -0.41
N SER A 40 19.50 6.42 -1.25
CA SER A 40 19.72 7.78 -1.75
C SER A 40 19.11 8.09 -3.11
N ARG A 41 18.49 7.10 -3.77
CA ARG A 41 18.03 7.23 -5.17
C ARG A 41 16.85 8.19 -5.28
N TYR A 42 15.86 8.04 -4.41
CA TYR A 42 14.71 8.92 -4.35
C TYR A 42 15.08 10.34 -3.98
N SER A 43 15.83 10.53 -2.90
CA SER A 43 16.26 11.86 -2.42
C SER A 43 17.04 12.63 -3.48
N ARG A 44 17.89 11.95 -4.28
CA ARG A 44 18.56 12.58 -5.42
C ARG A 44 17.61 12.99 -6.52
N ALA A 45 16.70 12.11 -6.92
CA ALA A 45 15.77 12.36 -8.01
C ALA A 45 14.73 13.43 -7.65
N ALA A 46 14.24 13.45 -6.41
CA ALA A 46 13.27 14.42 -5.92
C ALA A 46 13.79 15.87 -5.94
N ARG A 47 15.11 16.08 -5.81
CA ARG A 47 15.73 17.43 -5.90
C ARG A 47 15.56 18.09 -7.28
N PHE A 48 15.30 17.29 -8.32
CA PHE A 48 15.12 17.77 -9.70
C PHE A 48 13.65 17.90 -10.10
N GLN A 49 12.72 17.52 -9.23
CA GLN A 49 11.29 17.69 -9.46
C GLN A 49 10.76 18.80 -8.56
N THR A 50 10.20 19.84 -9.18
CA THR A 50 9.37 20.84 -8.49
C THR A 50 8.05 20.17 -8.15
N ASP A 51 7.85 19.86 -6.87
CA ASP A 51 6.60 19.29 -6.38
C ASP A 51 5.50 20.36 -6.40
N THR A 52 4.46 20.14 -7.20
CA THR A 52 3.30 21.01 -7.31
C THR A 52 2.04 20.43 -6.65
N GLN A 53 2.14 19.33 -5.90
CA GLN A 53 0.98 18.69 -5.27
C GLN A 53 1.21 18.39 -3.78
N ASN A 54 0.53 19.16 -2.94
CA ASN A 54 0.47 19.05 -1.48
C ASN A 54 -0.18 17.73 -0.97
N SER A 55 0.20 16.56 -1.49
CA SER A 55 -0.30 15.27 -0.97
C SER A 55 0.29 14.91 0.40
N HIS A 56 1.25 15.69 0.89
CA HIS A 56 2.01 15.44 2.12
C HIS A 56 1.33 15.91 3.42
N GLU A 57 0.17 16.59 3.33
CA GLU A 57 -0.42 17.22 4.51
C GLU A 57 -1.04 16.26 5.53
N ARG A 58 -1.23 14.98 5.20
CA ARG A 58 -1.89 14.00 6.07
C ARG A 58 -1.04 12.81 6.48
N ILE A 59 -0.04 12.42 5.68
CA ILE A 59 0.77 11.21 5.92
C ILE A 59 2.24 11.57 5.83
N ALA A 60 3.01 11.24 6.87
CA ALA A 60 4.44 11.50 6.90
C ALA A 60 5.18 10.58 5.92
N LEU A 61 6.08 11.16 5.12
CA LEU A 61 7.08 10.44 4.34
C LEU A 61 8.43 10.61 5.05
N LEU A 62 8.95 9.51 5.61
CA LEU A 62 10.15 9.52 6.45
C LEU A 62 11.31 8.80 5.78
N GLU A 63 12.47 9.47 5.73
CA GLU A 63 13.74 8.83 5.38
C GLU A 63 14.31 8.10 6.59
N MET A 64 14.64 6.82 6.44
CA MET A 64 15.13 5.96 7.50
C MET A 64 16.31 5.14 6.97
N ASP A 65 17.33 4.90 7.77
CA ASP A 65 18.41 3.96 7.40
C ASP A 65 17.90 2.51 7.47
N ASP A 66 17.16 2.18 8.52
CA ASP A 66 16.45 0.90 8.67
C ASP A 66 14.93 1.16 8.70
N LEU A 67 14.21 0.62 7.71
CA LEU A 67 12.75 0.78 7.59
C LEU A 67 11.98 0.18 8.77
N THR A 68 12.59 -0.76 9.48
CA THR A 68 11.99 -1.46 10.64
C THR A 68 12.39 -0.84 11.97
N ALA A 69 13.21 0.21 11.97
CA ALA A 69 13.62 0.87 13.20
C ALA A 69 12.41 1.43 13.97
N SER A 70 12.48 1.33 15.29
CA SER A 70 11.46 1.89 16.21
C SER A 70 10.03 1.39 15.95
N LEU A 71 9.88 0.16 15.45
CA LEU A 71 8.58 -0.51 15.43
C LEU A 71 8.23 -1.02 16.82
N ASP A 72 6.96 -0.92 17.18
CA ASP A 72 6.45 -1.60 18.36
C ASP A 72 6.54 -3.12 18.17
N SER A 73 6.72 -3.86 19.25
CA SER A 73 6.95 -5.32 19.20
C SER A 73 5.78 -6.14 18.63
N ASP A 74 4.59 -5.54 18.54
CA ASP A 74 3.37 -6.15 18.00
C ASP A 74 3.12 -5.79 16.52
N VAL A 75 4.03 -5.03 15.89
CA VAL A 75 3.96 -4.72 14.45
C VAL A 75 4.64 -5.81 13.63
N ALA A 76 3.86 -6.51 12.84
CA ALA A 76 4.38 -7.55 11.95
C ALA A 76 5.12 -6.96 10.74
N ILE A 77 6.26 -7.57 10.37
CA ILE A 77 7.01 -7.25 9.17
C ILE A 77 6.52 -8.16 8.04
N VAL A 78 5.97 -7.57 6.99
CA VAL A 78 5.46 -8.27 5.80
C VAL A 78 6.26 -7.81 4.59
N CYS A 79 7.06 -8.68 4.00
CA CYS A 79 7.74 -8.41 2.73
C CYS A 79 6.82 -8.74 1.55
N VAL A 80 6.77 -7.87 0.57
CA VAL A 80 6.05 -8.07 -0.69
C VAL A 80 7.09 -8.33 -1.79
N GLU A 81 7.27 -9.60 -2.16
CA GLU A 81 8.36 -10.01 -3.05
C GLU A 81 8.01 -11.30 -3.81
N LEU A 82 8.49 -11.40 -5.06
CA LEU A 82 8.37 -12.61 -5.89
C LEU A 82 9.51 -13.59 -5.55
N VAL A 83 9.33 -14.38 -4.50
CA VAL A 83 10.35 -15.31 -4.01
C VAL A 83 9.75 -16.67 -3.69
N VAL A 84 10.54 -17.73 -3.88
CA VAL A 84 10.12 -19.11 -3.55
C VAL A 84 9.81 -19.21 -2.07
N GLY A 85 8.65 -19.77 -1.73
CA GLY A 85 8.16 -19.89 -0.36
C GLY A 85 7.23 -18.76 0.08
N ALA A 86 7.06 -17.71 -0.72
CA ALA A 86 6.09 -16.65 -0.43
C ALA A 86 4.64 -17.13 -0.55
N THR A 87 3.76 -16.56 0.25
CA THR A 87 2.32 -16.82 0.23
C THR A 87 1.62 -15.94 -0.81
N ALA A 88 0.74 -16.52 -1.62
CA ALA A 88 -0.07 -15.74 -2.54
C ALA A 88 -1.02 -14.79 -1.78
N LEU A 89 -1.05 -13.53 -2.18
CA LEU A 89 -1.82 -12.46 -1.52
C LEU A 89 -3.30 -12.83 -1.27
N PRO A 90 -4.03 -13.48 -2.20
CA PRO A 90 -5.41 -13.89 -1.95
C PRO A 90 -5.59 -14.85 -0.76
N HIS A 91 -4.55 -15.61 -0.40
CA HIS A 91 -4.58 -16.57 0.70
C HIS A 91 -3.95 -16.02 2.00
N PHE A 92 -3.46 -14.79 1.97
CA PHE A 92 -2.80 -14.17 3.11
C PHE A 92 -3.81 -13.50 4.04
N THR A 93 -3.68 -13.73 5.34
CA THR A 93 -4.42 -13.00 6.37
C THR A 93 -3.56 -11.87 6.88
N HIS A 94 -4.04 -10.64 6.70
CA HIS A 94 -3.29 -9.45 7.10
C HIS A 94 -3.26 -9.28 8.62
N PRO A 95 -2.07 -9.06 9.22
CA PRO A 95 -1.97 -8.68 10.63
C PRO A 95 -2.66 -7.33 10.89
N GLU A 96 -3.20 -7.14 12.08
CA GLU A 96 -3.84 -5.87 12.47
C GLU A 96 -2.86 -4.70 12.38
N LYS A 97 -1.64 -4.90 12.93
CA LYS A 97 -0.54 -3.94 12.86
C LYS A 97 0.57 -4.51 11.99
N ALA A 98 0.96 -3.80 10.95
CA ALA A 98 1.98 -4.27 10.02
C ALA A 98 2.75 -3.13 9.33
N ILE A 99 4.02 -3.41 9.06
CA ILE A 99 4.79 -2.71 8.02
C ILE A 99 4.87 -3.60 6.79
N TYR A 100 4.52 -3.06 5.63
CA TYR A 100 4.64 -3.73 4.33
C TYR A 100 5.88 -3.20 3.61
N LEU A 101 6.86 -4.04 3.37
CA LEU A 101 8.12 -3.69 2.72
C LEU A 101 8.09 -4.07 1.25
N PHE A 102 8.41 -3.11 0.40
CA PHE A 102 8.46 -3.24 -1.04
C PHE A 102 9.88 -2.98 -1.55
N GLY A 103 10.34 -3.81 -2.48
CA GLY A 103 11.61 -3.65 -3.17
C GLY A 103 11.64 -2.47 -4.16
N PRO A 104 12.83 -2.14 -4.69
CA PRO A 104 12.97 -1.11 -5.71
C PRO A 104 12.37 -1.57 -7.05
N GLU A 105 12.11 -0.62 -7.96
CA GLU A 105 11.48 -0.87 -9.26
C GLU A 105 12.32 -1.76 -10.19
N ASP A 106 13.61 -1.82 -9.98
CA ASP A 106 14.60 -2.52 -10.82
C ASP A 106 15.44 -3.54 -10.05
N GLY A 107 14.88 -4.09 -8.97
CA GLY A 107 15.56 -5.09 -8.14
C GLY A 107 14.61 -5.75 -7.16
N SER A 108 15.17 -6.43 -6.18
CA SER A 108 14.45 -7.13 -5.12
C SER A 108 14.84 -6.59 -3.74
N LEU A 109 14.07 -6.96 -2.74
CA LEU A 109 14.46 -6.75 -1.33
C LEU A 109 15.75 -7.54 -1.04
N PRO A 110 16.67 -6.98 -0.24
CA PRO A 110 17.84 -7.72 0.22
C PRO A 110 17.44 -8.96 1.05
N GLN A 111 18.21 -10.04 0.95
CA GLN A 111 17.95 -11.26 1.67
C GLN A 111 17.84 -11.03 3.20
N GLU A 112 18.69 -10.18 3.75
CA GLU A 112 18.69 -9.81 5.17
C GLU A 112 17.39 -9.12 5.63
N VAL A 113 16.67 -8.46 4.72
CA VAL A 113 15.34 -7.86 4.99
C VAL A 113 14.28 -8.96 4.97
N VAL A 114 14.35 -9.84 3.98
CA VAL A 114 13.44 -11.00 3.86
C VAL A 114 13.59 -11.94 5.05
N ASP A 115 14.81 -12.17 5.52
CA ASP A 115 15.10 -13.05 6.68
C ASP A 115 14.52 -12.53 8.00
N LYS A 116 14.29 -11.21 8.12
CA LYS A 116 13.64 -10.58 9.28
C LYS A 116 12.13 -10.55 9.19
N ALA A 117 11.56 -10.91 8.03
CA ALA A 117 10.13 -10.83 7.83
C ALA A 117 9.37 -11.90 8.62
N HIS A 118 8.23 -11.51 9.21
CA HIS A 118 7.28 -12.45 9.80
C HIS A 118 6.48 -13.17 8.70
N HIS A 119 6.26 -12.48 7.58
CA HIS A 119 5.55 -13.01 6.41
C HIS A 119 6.17 -12.49 5.13
N VAL A 120 6.17 -13.33 4.10
CA VAL A 120 6.51 -12.92 2.74
C VAL A 120 5.33 -13.26 1.85
N VAL A 121 4.84 -12.26 1.10
CA VAL A 121 3.68 -12.40 0.22
C VAL A 121 4.02 -11.96 -1.19
N TYR A 122 3.30 -12.49 -2.18
CA TYR A 122 3.42 -12.05 -3.55
C TYR A 122 2.05 -11.84 -4.20
N VAL A 123 1.97 -10.94 -5.17
CA VAL A 123 0.78 -10.75 -5.99
C VAL A 123 0.84 -11.72 -7.18
N PRO A 124 -0.10 -12.67 -7.31
CA PRO A 124 -0.10 -13.65 -8.41
C PRO A 124 -0.53 -12.97 -9.72
N THR A 125 0.45 -12.61 -10.54
CA THR A 125 0.27 -11.97 -11.84
C THR A 125 1.10 -12.67 -12.92
N HIS A 126 0.79 -12.40 -14.20
CA HIS A 126 1.55 -12.94 -15.33
C HIS A 126 2.84 -12.17 -15.65
N GLY A 127 3.17 -11.11 -14.90
CA GLY A 127 4.37 -10.31 -15.09
C GLY A 127 4.63 -9.41 -13.89
N CYS A 128 5.78 -8.71 -13.91
CA CYS A 128 6.13 -7.77 -12.86
C CYS A 128 5.22 -6.55 -12.88
N MET A 129 4.69 -6.17 -11.73
CA MET A 129 3.88 -4.97 -11.55
C MET A 129 4.77 -3.77 -11.19
N ASN A 130 4.32 -2.58 -11.56
CA ASN A 130 4.89 -1.34 -11.08
C ASN A 130 4.78 -1.23 -9.55
N LEU A 131 5.77 -0.61 -8.90
CA LEU A 131 5.82 -0.45 -7.44
C LEU A 131 4.53 0.14 -6.87
N ALA A 132 4.07 1.27 -7.40
CA ALA A 132 2.87 1.93 -6.88
C ALA A 132 1.59 1.11 -7.14
N ALA A 133 1.52 0.40 -8.26
CA ALA A 133 0.42 -0.52 -8.56
C ALA A 133 0.42 -1.70 -7.57
N THR A 134 1.58 -2.26 -7.26
CA THR A 134 1.72 -3.34 -6.27
C THR A 134 1.25 -2.87 -4.88
N VAL A 135 1.68 -1.68 -4.45
CA VAL A 135 1.22 -1.08 -3.18
C VAL A 135 -0.30 -0.94 -3.17
N ASN A 136 -0.92 -0.41 -4.24
CA ASN A 136 -2.37 -0.28 -4.31
C ASN A 136 -3.08 -1.63 -4.17
N VAL A 137 -2.61 -2.66 -4.87
CA VAL A 137 -3.22 -4.01 -4.82
C VAL A 137 -3.12 -4.61 -3.42
N VAL A 138 -1.95 -4.53 -2.78
CA VAL A 138 -1.75 -5.07 -1.42
C VAL A 138 -2.60 -4.33 -0.39
N MET A 139 -2.66 -3.01 -0.47
CA MET A 139 -3.46 -2.21 0.45
C MET A 139 -4.97 -2.40 0.22
N TYR A 140 -5.39 -2.56 -1.04
CA TYR A 140 -6.80 -2.88 -1.36
C TYR A 140 -7.18 -4.28 -0.85
N ASP A 141 -6.33 -5.29 -1.06
CA ASP A 141 -6.59 -6.64 -0.56
C ASP A 141 -6.73 -6.66 0.97
N ARG A 142 -5.87 -5.90 1.67
CA ARG A 142 -5.99 -5.69 3.12
C ARG A 142 -7.34 -5.07 3.47
N LEU A 143 -7.70 -3.96 2.83
CA LEU A 143 -8.97 -3.28 3.07
C LEU A 143 -10.14 -4.22 2.82
N ALA A 144 -10.17 -4.90 1.67
CA ALA A 144 -11.25 -5.80 1.28
C ALA A 144 -11.48 -6.95 2.26
N LYS A 145 -10.40 -7.47 2.87
CA LYS A 145 -10.45 -8.55 3.86
C LYS A 145 -10.82 -8.10 5.27
N THR A 146 -10.64 -6.82 5.57
CA THR A 146 -10.93 -6.25 6.90
C THR A 146 -12.18 -5.38 6.91
N LEU A 147 -12.72 -5.05 5.73
CA LEU A 147 -13.89 -4.19 5.58
C LEU A 147 -15.13 -4.90 6.14
N GLY A 148 -15.79 -4.26 7.10
CA GLY A 148 -17.10 -4.68 7.59
C GLY A 148 -18.24 -4.27 6.64
N ALA A 149 -19.47 -4.35 7.09
CA ALA A 149 -20.62 -3.85 6.34
C ALA A 149 -20.49 -2.33 6.12
N ILE A 150 -20.64 -1.88 4.88
CA ILE A 150 -20.60 -0.47 4.49
C ILE A 150 -21.92 -0.06 3.84
N ASP A 151 -22.28 1.21 3.97
CA ASP A 151 -23.31 1.83 3.14
C ASP A 151 -22.63 2.36 1.86
N ASP A 152 -22.82 1.63 0.75
CA ASP A 152 -22.23 1.96 -0.54
C ASP A 152 -22.57 3.38 -1.01
N ASN A 153 -23.81 3.81 -0.83
CA ASN A 153 -24.24 5.12 -1.26
C ASN A 153 -23.61 6.24 -0.41
N ALA A 154 -23.56 6.07 0.89
CA ALA A 154 -22.91 7.03 1.78
C ALA A 154 -21.42 7.13 1.46
N GLN A 155 -20.74 5.99 1.25
CA GLN A 155 -19.33 5.92 0.88
C GLN A 155 -19.05 6.63 -0.45
N VAL A 156 -19.86 6.38 -1.48
CA VAL A 156 -19.73 7.04 -2.79
C VAL A 156 -19.96 8.55 -2.66
N ILE A 157 -20.99 8.98 -1.93
CA ILE A 157 -21.30 10.41 -1.75
C ILE A 157 -20.16 11.12 -1.02
N ALA A 158 -19.57 10.51 -0.01
CA ALA A 158 -18.47 11.10 0.77
C ALA A 158 -17.18 11.27 -0.05
N ASN A 159 -16.92 10.40 -1.02
CA ASN A 159 -15.64 10.35 -1.74
C ASN A 159 -15.68 10.86 -3.19
N ARG A 160 -16.87 11.01 -3.78
CA ARG A 160 -17.00 11.49 -5.17
C ARG A 160 -16.77 12.99 -5.30
N ASP A 161 -16.39 13.44 -6.49
CA ASP A 161 -16.34 14.87 -6.85
C ASP A 161 -17.70 15.55 -6.61
N ASN A 162 -17.70 16.73 -6.03
CA ASN A 162 -18.89 17.53 -5.74
C ASN A 162 -19.78 17.83 -6.98
N LYS A 163 -19.20 17.83 -8.18
CA LYS A 163 -19.91 18.02 -9.46
C LYS A 163 -20.47 16.72 -10.03
N ASN A 164 -20.04 15.57 -9.53
CA ASN A 164 -20.51 14.27 -10.03
C ASN A 164 -21.96 14.01 -9.60
N ARG A 165 -22.84 13.86 -10.59
CA ARG A 165 -24.29 13.58 -10.43
C ARG A 165 -24.69 12.23 -11.05
N LEU A 166 -23.73 11.42 -11.47
CA LEU A 166 -24.00 10.14 -12.11
C LEU A 166 -24.70 9.17 -11.15
N ARG A 167 -25.61 8.40 -11.71
CA ARG A 167 -26.34 7.34 -11.02
C ARG A 167 -26.43 6.12 -11.92
N VAL A 168 -26.33 4.95 -11.34
CA VAL A 168 -26.61 3.69 -12.03
C VAL A 168 -28.12 3.66 -12.30
N LYS A 169 -28.53 3.35 -13.56
CA LYS A 169 -29.92 3.05 -13.84
C LYS A 169 -30.31 1.78 -13.08
N GLU A 170 -31.51 1.73 -12.53
CA GLU A 170 -32.08 0.47 -12.08
C GLU A 170 -32.10 -0.49 -13.27
N SER A 171 -31.19 -1.44 -13.29
CA SER A 171 -31.11 -2.40 -14.37
C SER A 171 -32.21 -3.44 -14.16
N GLY A 172 -33.05 -3.63 -15.18
CA GLY A 172 -33.93 -4.79 -15.25
C GLY A 172 -33.19 -6.12 -15.50
N TYR A 173 -31.88 -6.16 -15.15
CA TYR A 173 -31.10 -7.39 -15.22
C TYR A 173 -31.52 -8.28 -14.07
N LYS A 174 -32.38 -9.27 -14.42
CA LYS A 174 -32.64 -10.39 -13.54
C LYS A 174 -31.44 -11.32 -13.62
N GLU A 175 -30.70 -11.50 -12.51
CA GLU A 175 -29.78 -12.61 -12.40
C GLU A 175 -30.53 -13.88 -12.75
N SER A 176 -30.18 -14.50 -13.88
CA SER A 176 -30.59 -15.86 -14.18
C SER A 176 -29.88 -16.75 -13.15
N GLY A 177 -30.61 -17.16 -12.11
CA GLY A 177 -30.07 -18.08 -11.11
C GLY A 177 -29.59 -19.37 -11.80
N TYR A 178 -28.36 -19.72 -11.47
CA TYR A 178 -27.78 -21.04 -11.69
C TYR A 178 -27.99 -21.87 -10.44
#